data_36380cb16d34126b6026e91fb8879082
#
_entry.id   36380cb16d34126b6026e91fb8879082
#
_cell.length_a   1.000
_cell.length_b   1.000
_cell.length_c   1.000
_cell.angle_alpha   90.00
_cell.angle_beta   90.00
_cell.angle_gamma   90.00
#
_symmetry.space_group_name_H-M   'P 1'
#
loop_
_entity.id
_entity.type
_entity.pdbx_description
1 polymer ?
#
loop_
_entity_poly.entity_id
_entity_poly.type
_entity_poly.pdbx_seq_one_letter_code
_entity_poly.pdbx_strand_id
1 'polypeptide(L)'
;MIKFFLTRDVAAPTRENGNAGFDFFVPKFNEAFKLTCAKEAEKNPKAGCYFKIDENGKEYIDFPAGSRVCIPSGVKSYLSLSMTLVSYGLQMDLYVENKSGVATKKGLDVGACEIDPSYKGEIHLSLTNASKEDVRIYEDDKIAQLVPRVYVTDEAQIFNDVAIDSDTGVSEEQFWDGFEYNNRGSGWAGSTGTKAK
;
A
#
# COMPACT_ATOMS: atom_id res chain seq x y z
N MET A 1 -18.13 -5.06 2.74
CA MET A 1 -18.52 -3.71 2.22
C MET A 1 -17.37 -2.74 2.47
N ILE A 2 -17.09 -1.87 1.51
CA ILE A 2 -16.09 -0.80 1.64
C ILE A 2 -16.82 0.53 1.55
N LYS A 3 -16.51 1.46 2.46
CA LYS A 3 -17.01 2.85 2.43
C LYS A 3 -15.84 3.80 2.46
N PHE A 4 -15.91 4.87 1.71
CA PHE A 4 -14.95 5.97 1.73
C PHE A 4 -15.62 7.24 2.28
N PHE A 5 -14.86 7.98 3.07
CA PHE A 5 -15.23 9.31 3.57
C PHE A 5 -14.18 10.32 3.10
N LEU A 6 -14.61 11.35 2.39
CA LEU A 6 -13.73 12.40 1.86
C LEU A 6 -13.54 13.48 2.92
N THR A 7 -12.29 13.77 3.24
CA THR A 7 -11.89 14.78 4.24
C THR A 7 -11.40 16.08 3.61
N ARG A 8 -11.23 16.08 2.27
CA ARG A 8 -10.71 17.18 1.47
C ARG A 8 -11.44 17.28 0.15
N ASP A 9 -11.17 18.36 -0.59
CA ASP A 9 -11.58 18.50 -1.98
C ASP A 9 -10.73 17.56 -2.86
N VAL A 10 -11.27 16.39 -3.11
CA VAL A 10 -10.65 15.30 -3.88
C VAL A 10 -11.73 14.46 -4.53
N ALA A 11 -11.45 13.91 -5.70
CA ALA A 11 -12.32 12.94 -6.33
C ALA A 11 -12.41 11.66 -5.50
N ALA A 12 -13.62 11.11 -5.36
CA ALA A 12 -13.82 9.84 -4.67
C ALA A 12 -13.03 8.72 -5.36
N PRO A 13 -12.47 7.75 -4.61
CA PRO A 13 -11.81 6.59 -5.20
C PRO A 13 -12.73 5.86 -6.16
N THR A 14 -12.26 5.60 -7.38
CA THR A 14 -13.05 4.97 -8.44
C THR A 14 -12.46 3.64 -8.87
N ARG A 15 -13.33 2.70 -9.22
CA ARG A 15 -12.93 1.40 -9.75
C ARG A 15 -13.75 1.09 -11.00
N GLU A 16 -13.08 0.90 -12.11
CA GLU A 16 -13.70 0.40 -13.33
C GLU A 16 -14.04 -1.10 -13.20
N ASN A 17 -15.08 -1.55 -13.90
CA ASN A 17 -15.48 -2.95 -13.89
C ASN A 17 -14.34 -3.85 -14.33
N GLY A 18 -14.08 -4.90 -13.54
CA GLY A 18 -13.01 -5.86 -13.77
C GLY A 18 -11.66 -5.48 -13.17
N ASN A 19 -11.49 -4.26 -12.66
CA ASN A 19 -10.25 -3.88 -11.96
C ASN A 19 -10.29 -4.34 -10.50
N ALA A 20 -9.14 -4.74 -9.96
CA ALA A 20 -9.01 -5.14 -8.57
C ALA A 20 -9.01 -3.92 -7.63
N GLY A 21 -8.36 -2.83 -8.02
CA GLY A 21 -8.11 -1.66 -7.19
C GLY A 21 -9.01 -0.47 -7.49
N PHE A 22 -9.14 0.38 -6.48
CA PHE A 22 -9.73 1.72 -6.58
C PHE A 22 -8.63 2.73 -6.84
N ASP A 23 -8.73 3.53 -7.91
CA ASP A 23 -7.81 4.62 -8.18
C ASP A 23 -7.91 5.70 -7.12
N PHE A 24 -6.76 6.15 -6.60
CA PHE A 24 -6.64 7.31 -5.74
C PHE A 24 -6.21 8.53 -6.54
N PHE A 25 -6.78 9.66 -6.19
CA PHE A 25 -6.49 10.95 -6.83
C PHE A 25 -5.74 11.87 -5.88
N VAL A 26 -4.93 12.74 -6.43
CA VAL A 26 -4.28 13.83 -5.68
C VAL A 26 -5.33 14.90 -5.37
N PRO A 27 -5.46 15.35 -4.10
CA PRO A 27 -6.38 16.42 -3.74
C PRO A 27 -6.07 17.74 -4.41
N LYS A 28 -7.07 18.68 -4.37
CA LYS A 28 -6.85 20.07 -4.77
C LYS A 28 -5.86 20.76 -3.84
N PHE A 29 -4.97 21.56 -4.40
CA PHE A 29 -3.91 22.27 -3.67
C PHE A 29 -4.42 23.54 -2.99
N ASN A 30 -5.58 23.43 -2.32
CA ASN A 30 -6.11 24.53 -1.53
C ASN A 30 -5.29 24.75 -0.24
N GLU A 31 -5.54 25.87 0.43
CA GLU A 31 -4.79 26.25 1.65
C GLU A 31 -4.83 25.18 2.75
N ALA A 32 -5.97 24.50 2.94
CA ALA A 32 -6.11 23.44 3.95
C ALA A 32 -5.22 22.24 3.63
N PHE A 33 -5.11 21.87 2.35
CA PHE A 33 -4.22 20.79 1.91
C PHE A 33 -2.75 21.18 2.11
N LYS A 34 -2.35 22.37 1.65
CA LYS A 34 -0.97 22.86 1.80
C LYS A 34 -0.54 22.99 3.26
N LEU A 35 -1.45 23.45 4.13
CA LEU A 35 -1.18 23.51 5.57
C LEU A 35 -0.96 22.12 6.18
N THR A 36 -1.69 21.10 5.72
CA THR A 36 -1.46 19.72 6.16
C THR A 36 -0.11 19.21 5.67
N CYS A 37 0.22 19.42 4.39
CA CYS A 37 1.51 19.03 3.84
C CYS A 37 2.67 19.70 4.59
N ALA A 38 2.54 20.96 4.94
CA ALA A 38 3.55 21.68 5.74
C ALA A 38 3.75 21.04 7.13
N LYS A 39 2.65 20.74 7.84
CA LYS A 39 2.72 20.07 9.15
C LYS A 39 3.33 18.65 9.07
N GLU A 40 3.05 17.92 8.00
CA GLU A 40 3.68 16.60 7.80
C GLU A 40 5.15 16.73 7.42
N ALA A 41 5.53 17.75 6.64
CA ALA A 41 6.92 18.05 6.32
C ALA A 41 7.75 18.46 7.56
N GLU A 42 7.14 19.14 8.54
CA GLU A 42 7.79 19.44 9.83
C GLU A 42 8.16 18.14 10.58
N LYS A 43 7.30 17.13 10.56
CA LYS A 43 7.54 15.84 11.20
C LYS A 43 8.51 14.96 10.40
N ASN A 44 8.45 15.01 9.08
CA ASN A 44 9.28 14.22 8.18
C ASN A 44 9.73 15.04 6.96
N PRO A 45 10.75 15.90 7.12
CA PRO A 45 11.23 16.76 6.03
C PRO A 45 11.71 15.99 4.79
N LYS A 46 12.10 14.72 4.96
CA LYS A 46 12.57 13.87 3.85
C LYS A 46 11.44 13.31 2.98
N ALA A 47 10.20 13.51 3.38
CA ALA A 47 9.02 13.06 2.64
C ALA A 47 7.96 14.18 2.54
N GLY A 48 8.36 15.44 2.62
CA GLY A 48 7.47 16.59 2.51
C GLY A 48 6.99 16.84 1.09
N CYS A 49 5.76 17.38 0.95
CA CYS A 49 5.26 17.89 -0.32
C CYS A 49 5.72 19.33 -0.50
N TYR A 50 6.50 19.57 -1.53
CA TYR A 50 7.00 20.91 -1.90
C TYR A 50 6.35 21.36 -3.19
N PHE A 51 5.69 22.54 -3.17
CA PHE A 51 4.92 23.04 -4.29
C PHE A 51 5.76 23.98 -5.17
N LYS A 52 5.62 23.84 -6.47
CA LYS A 52 6.21 24.69 -7.49
C LYS A 52 5.16 25.03 -8.57
N ILE A 53 5.48 26.00 -9.40
CA ILE A 53 4.66 26.40 -10.55
C ILE A 53 5.41 26.06 -11.82
N ASP A 54 4.73 25.42 -12.78
CA ASP A 54 5.31 25.07 -14.06
C ASP A 54 5.30 26.26 -15.05
N GLU A 55 5.82 26.01 -16.24
CA GLU A 55 5.93 26.97 -17.34
C GLU A 55 4.57 27.49 -17.87
N ASN A 56 3.48 26.80 -17.55
CA ASN A 56 2.11 27.17 -17.91
C ASN A 56 1.35 27.84 -16.76
N GLY A 57 2.03 28.10 -15.64
CA GLY A 57 1.42 28.68 -14.44
C GLY A 57 0.63 27.67 -13.59
N LYS A 58 0.74 26.35 -13.86
CA LYS A 58 0.04 25.31 -13.12
C LYS A 58 0.88 24.85 -11.93
N GLU A 59 0.27 24.78 -10.76
CA GLU A 59 0.94 24.31 -9.54
C GLU A 59 1.07 22.80 -9.52
N TYR A 60 2.19 22.30 -8.99
CA TYR A 60 2.49 20.89 -8.84
C TYR A 60 3.32 20.60 -7.59
N ILE A 61 3.28 19.35 -7.10
CA ILE A 61 4.22 18.85 -6.11
C ILE A 61 5.50 18.45 -6.85
N ASP A 62 6.60 19.08 -6.46
CA ASP A 62 7.94 18.76 -6.96
C ASP A 62 8.43 17.45 -6.36
N PHE A 63 8.79 16.52 -7.21
CA PHE A 63 9.19 15.17 -6.80
C PHE A 63 10.53 14.76 -7.45
N PRO A 64 11.65 15.25 -6.88
CA PRO A 64 12.98 14.98 -7.44
C PRO A 64 13.33 13.50 -7.49
N ALA A 65 14.20 13.13 -8.43
CA ALA A 65 14.75 11.78 -8.56
C ALA A 65 15.36 11.30 -7.24
N GLY A 66 15.07 10.06 -6.83
CA GLY A 66 15.55 9.45 -5.60
C GLY A 66 14.92 10.00 -4.31
N SER A 67 14.00 10.97 -4.40
CA SER A 67 13.32 11.53 -3.22
C SER A 67 12.07 10.72 -2.82
N ARG A 68 11.48 11.10 -1.69
CA ARG A 68 10.20 10.56 -1.21
C ARG A 68 9.21 11.68 -0.97
N VAL A 69 7.93 11.36 -1.10
CA VAL A 69 6.82 12.26 -0.77
C VAL A 69 5.74 11.50 -0.04
N CYS A 70 5.09 12.13 0.92
CA CYS A 70 3.93 11.58 1.62
C CYS A 70 2.74 12.51 1.40
N ILE A 71 1.79 12.07 0.57
CA ILE A 71 0.65 12.88 0.14
C ILE A 71 -0.58 12.50 0.96
N PRO A 72 -1.17 13.43 1.73
CA PRO A 72 -2.48 13.21 2.35
C PRO A 72 -3.54 13.00 1.27
N SER A 73 -4.17 11.83 1.24
CA SER A 73 -5.07 11.46 0.13
C SER A 73 -6.45 12.14 0.17
N GLY A 74 -6.82 12.72 1.30
CA GLY A 74 -8.19 13.21 1.50
C GLY A 74 -9.22 12.10 1.74
N VAL A 75 -8.80 10.86 1.94
CA VAL A 75 -9.69 9.71 2.05
C VAL A 75 -9.49 8.97 3.37
N LYS A 76 -10.60 8.65 4.04
CA LYS A 76 -10.67 7.64 5.09
C LYS A 76 -11.47 6.46 4.58
N SER A 77 -11.19 5.28 5.12
CA SER A 77 -11.90 4.06 4.74
C SER A 77 -12.56 3.39 5.94
N TYR A 78 -13.64 2.69 5.64
CA TYR A 78 -14.29 1.76 6.56
C TYR A 78 -14.49 0.43 5.85
N LEU A 79 -14.08 -0.65 6.50
CA LEU A 79 -14.14 -2.01 5.99
C LEU A 79 -15.08 -2.86 6.83
N SER A 80 -15.90 -3.67 6.17
CA SER A 80 -16.76 -4.64 6.84
C SER A 80 -16.92 -5.88 5.99
N LEU A 81 -16.55 -7.05 6.51
CA LEU A 81 -16.94 -8.33 5.99
C LEU A 81 -18.31 -8.76 6.50
N SER A 82 -18.92 -9.77 5.85
CA SER A 82 -20.09 -10.45 6.41
C SER A 82 -19.72 -11.20 7.70
N MET A 83 -20.66 -11.31 8.62
CA MET A 83 -20.47 -12.07 9.86
C MET A 83 -20.06 -13.53 9.58
N THR A 84 -20.56 -14.12 8.49
CA THR A 84 -20.17 -15.47 8.08
C THR A 84 -18.69 -15.59 7.80
N LEU A 85 -18.09 -14.65 7.05
CA LEU A 85 -16.65 -14.67 6.76
C LEU A 85 -15.83 -14.43 8.03
N VAL A 86 -16.29 -13.53 8.90
CA VAL A 86 -15.66 -13.29 10.20
C VAL A 86 -15.68 -14.54 11.09
N SER A 87 -16.75 -15.32 11.07
CA SER A 87 -16.83 -16.58 11.84
C SER A 87 -15.91 -17.69 11.34
N TYR A 88 -15.39 -17.55 10.13
CA TYR A 88 -14.32 -18.41 9.60
C TYR A 88 -12.91 -17.84 9.82
N GLY A 89 -12.73 -16.90 10.71
CA GLY A 89 -11.43 -16.29 10.98
C GLY A 89 -10.89 -15.44 9.84
N LEU A 90 -11.76 -14.90 8.98
CA LEU A 90 -11.36 -14.04 7.87
C LEU A 90 -11.59 -12.58 8.21
N GLN A 91 -10.63 -11.76 7.84
CA GLN A 91 -10.75 -10.29 7.88
C GLN A 91 -10.36 -9.67 6.54
N MET A 92 -10.63 -8.39 6.39
CA MET A 92 -10.30 -7.63 5.19
C MET A 92 -9.49 -6.40 5.58
N ASP A 93 -8.39 -6.19 4.88
CA ASP A 93 -7.62 -4.96 4.89
C ASP A 93 -7.73 -4.21 3.54
N LEU A 94 -7.08 -3.06 3.49
CA LEU A 94 -6.82 -2.35 2.24
C LEU A 94 -5.32 -2.23 2.05
N TYR A 95 -4.89 -2.43 0.83
CA TYR A 95 -3.49 -2.35 0.46
C TYR A 95 -3.28 -1.28 -0.61
N VAL A 96 -2.44 -0.31 -0.31
CA VAL A 96 -2.03 0.70 -1.29
C VAL A 96 -0.99 0.10 -2.21
N GLU A 97 -1.29 0.04 -3.50
CA GLU A 97 -0.42 -0.56 -4.51
C GLU A 97 -0.04 0.42 -5.60
N ASN A 98 1.02 0.07 -6.30
CA ASN A 98 1.43 0.78 -7.49
C ASN A 98 0.35 0.74 -8.56
N LYS A 99 0.02 1.90 -9.12
CA LYS A 99 -0.71 1.95 -10.37
C LYS A 99 0.26 1.63 -11.51
N SER A 100 0.02 0.55 -12.26
CA SER A 100 0.98 0.01 -13.24
C SER A 100 1.49 1.07 -14.21
N GLY A 101 0.62 1.91 -14.76
CA GLY A 101 1.01 2.98 -15.68
C GLY A 101 1.87 4.07 -15.02
N VAL A 102 1.72 4.30 -13.73
CA VAL A 102 2.52 5.27 -12.96
C VAL A 102 3.89 4.67 -12.62
N ALA A 103 3.91 3.45 -12.11
CA ALA A 103 5.15 2.75 -11.80
C ALA A 103 6.04 2.55 -13.04
N THR A 104 5.44 2.08 -14.14
CA THR A 104 6.23 1.77 -15.35
C THR A 104 6.66 3.00 -16.15
N LYS A 105 5.84 4.07 -16.18
CA LYS A 105 6.14 5.26 -16.99
C LYS A 105 6.83 6.38 -16.23
N LYS A 106 6.49 6.54 -14.94
CA LYS A 106 7.04 7.61 -14.08
C LYS A 106 8.06 7.08 -13.07
N GLY A 107 8.17 5.75 -12.88
CA GLY A 107 9.10 5.16 -11.91
C GLY A 107 8.74 5.47 -10.45
N LEU A 108 7.45 5.63 -10.15
CA LEU A 108 7.00 5.91 -8.79
C LEU A 108 6.61 4.61 -8.09
N ASP A 109 7.18 4.37 -6.93
CA ASP A 109 6.91 3.21 -6.09
C ASP A 109 6.19 3.61 -4.80
N VAL A 110 5.18 2.82 -4.43
CA VAL A 110 4.42 2.98 -3.18
C VAL A 110 5.16 2.31 -2.03
N GLY A 111 5.30 3.03 -0.93
CA GLY A 111 5.74 2.51 0.37
C GLY A 111 4.64 2.65 1.43
N ALA A 112 4.76 1.96 2.58
CA ALA A 112 3.76 1.96 3.65
C ALA A 112 2.36 1.56 3.15
N CYS A 113 2.27 0.35 2.61
CA CYS A 113 1.13 -0.10 1.81
C CYS A 113 -0.08 -0.56 2.63
N GLU A 114 0.14 -1.08 3.83
CA GLU A 114 -0.89 -1.71 4.66
C GLU A 114 -1.80 -0.69 5.34
N ILE A 115 -3.11 -0.87 5.21
CA ILE A 115 -4.14 -0.10 5.91
C ILE A 115 -5.00 -1.04 6.73
N ASP A 116 -4.70 -1.08 8.02
CA ASP A 116 -5.40 -1.95 8.96
C ASP A 116 -6.92 -1.68 8.99
N PRO A 117 -7.74 -2.70 9.24
CA PRO A 117 -9.20 -2.54 9.35
C PRO A 117 -9.63 -1.55 10.44
N SER A 118 -8.82 -1.42 11.49
CA SER A 118 -9.06 -0.52 12.63
C SER A 118 -8.57 0.91 12.41
N TYR A 119 -7.84 1.18 11.32
CA TYR A 119 -7.30 2.50 11.04
C TYR A 119 -8.42 3.51 10.73
N LYS A 120 -8.48 4.57 11.51
CA LYS A 120 -9.50 5.61 11.41
C LYS A 120 -8.98 6.95 10.86
N GLY A 121 -7.68 7.01 10.59
CA GLY A 121 -7.01 8.20 10.08
C GLY A 121 -7.26 8.44 8.59
N GLU A 122 -6.80 9.57 8.11
CA GLU A 122 -6.67 9.83 6.67
C GLU A 122 -5.54 8.95 6.11
N ILE A 123 -5.79 8.30 4.98
CA ILE A 123 -4.79 7.50 4.28
C ILE A 123 -3.75 8.45 3.67
N HIS A 124 -2.48 8.19 3.94
CA HIS A 124 -1.37 8.93 3.35
C HIS A 124 -0.67 8.07 2.30
N LEU A 125 -0.46 8.64 1.12
CA LEU A 125 0.23 7.97 0.01
C LEU A 125 1.71 8.26 0.09
N SER A 126 2.48 7.29 0.60
CA SER A 126 3.95 7.38 0.64
C SER A 126 4.51 6.87 -0.69
N LEU A 127 5.20 7.74 -1.41
CA LEU A 127 5.77 7.43 -2.72
C LEU A 127 7.28 7.67 -2.72
N THR A 128 8.00 6.87 -3.48
CA THR A 128 9.41 7.05 -3.81
C THR A 128 9.55 7.25 -5.31
N ASN A 129 10.28 8.28 -5.72
CA ASN A 129 10.68 8.44 -7.12
C ASN A 129 11.94 7.60 -7.38
N ALA A 130 11.74 6.37 -7.87
CA ALA A 130 12.82 5.44 -8.22
C ALA A 130 13.40 5.70 -9.63
N SER A 131 12.87 6.69 -10.36
CA SER A 131 13.38 7.07 -11.67
C SER A 131 14.66 7.93 -11.57
N LYS A 132 15.25 8.23 -12.72
CA LYS A 132 16.41 9.14 -12.82
C LYS A 132 16.02 10.57 -13.12
N GLU A 133 14.72 10.86 -13.23
CA GLU A 133 14.17 12.16 -13.63
C GLU A 133 13.25 12.70 -12.54
N ASP A 134 13.17 14.02 -12.45
CA ASP A 134 12.21 14.68 -11.58
C ASP A 134 10.79 14.48 -12.13
N VAL A 135 9.84 14.18 -11.23
CA VAL A 135 8.45 13.98 -11.57
C VAL A 135 7.61 15.12 -11.03
N ARG A 136 6.66 15.60 -11.81
CA ARG A 136 5.65 16.56 -11.39
C ARG A 136 4.35 15.83 -11.09
N ILE A 137 3.78 16.06 -9.91
CA ILE A 137 2.48 15.52 -9.50
C ILE A 137 1.49 16.67 -9.43
N TYR A 138 0.42 16.56 -10.20
CA TYR A 138 -0.62 17.58 -10.28
C TYR A 138 -1.88 17.17 -9.51
N GLU A 139 -2.74 18.16 -9.24
CA GLU A 139 -4.10 17.89 -8.78
C GLU A 139 -4.81 16.90 -9.71
N ASP A 140 -5.64 16.05 -9.14
CA ASP A 140 -6.40 15.01 -9.83
C ASP A 140 -5.57 13.92 -10.53
N ASP A 141 -4.23 13.94 -10.40
CA ASP A 141 -3.40 12.82 -10.88
C ASP A 141 -3.79 11.53 -10.17
N LYS A 142 -3.91 10.45 -10.94
CA LYS A 142 -4.07 9.08 -10.42
C LYS A 142 -2.69 8.51 -10.12
N ILE A 143 -2.30 8.45 -8.86
CA ILE A 143 -0.91 8.11 -8.46
C ILE A 143 -0.74 6.73 -7.81
N ALA A 144 -1.80 6.18 -7.26
CA ALA A 144 -1.81 4.87 -6.61
C ALA A 144 -3.17 4.20 -6.77
N GLN A 145 -3.27 2.95 -6.39
CA GLN A 145 -4.54 2.23 -6.28
C GLN A 145 -4.68 1.57 -4.93
N LEU A 146 -5.91 1.40 -4.47
CA LEU A 146 -6.25 0.75 -3.22
C LEU A 146 -6.92 -0.59 -3.50
N VAL A 147 -6.30 -1.67 -3.09
CA VAL A 147 -6.79 -3.03 -3.33
C VAL A 147 -7.28 -3.66 -2.04
N PRO A 148 -8.56 -4.05 -1.95
CA PRO A 148 -9.03 -4.81 -0.80
C PRO A 148 -8.48 -6.23 -0.84
N ARG A 149 -8.00 -6.71 0.32
CA ARG A 149 -7.51 -8.07 0.49
C ARG A 149 -8.24 -8.75 1.64
N VAL A 150 -8.37 -10.06 1.55
CA VAL A 150 -8.88 -10.89 2.64
C VAL A 150 -7.72 -11.69 3.21
N TYR A 151 -7.62 -11.73 4.52
CA TYR A 151 -6.59 -12.47 5.24
C TYR A 151 -7.18 -13.28 6.38
N VAL A 152 -6.41 -14.26 6.86
CA VAL A 152 -6.76 -15.12 7.99
C VAL A 152 -6.31 -14.45 9.29
N THR A 153 -7.15 -14.50 10.33
CA THR A 153 -6.88 -13.89 11.64
C THR A 153 -6.37 -14.87 12.68
N ASP A 154 -6.16 -16.11 12.30
CA ASP A 154 -5.64 -17.11 13.22
C ASP A 154 -4.27 -16.70 13.75
N GLU A 155 -4.04 -16.96 15.03
CA GLU A 155 -2.75 -16.70 15.67
C GLU A 155 -1.66 -17.56 15.03
N ALA A 156 -0.51 -16.95 14.79
CA ALA A 156 0.65 -17.68 14.31
C ALA A 156 1.17 -18.59 15.44
N GLN A 157 1.27 -19.87 15.18
CA GLN A 157 1.99 -20.80 16.05
C GLN A 157 3.48 -20.76 15.70
N ILE A 158 4.32 -20.54 16.70
CA ILE A 158 5.78 -20.50 16.52
C ILE A 158 6.34 -21.84 17.01
N PHE A 159 6.97 -22.57 16.08
CA PHE A 159 7.72 -23.78 16.38
C PHE A 159 9.20 -23.44 16.35
N ASN A 160 9.93 -23.91 17.35
CA ASN A 160 11.34 -23.60 17.53
C ASN A 160 12.13 -24.90 17.57
N ASP A 161 13.03 -25.12 16.60
CA ASP A 161 13.81 -26.34 16.51
C ASP A 161 15.01 -26.34 17.46
N VAL A 162 15.37 -25.22 18.07
CA VAL A 162 16.45 -25.09 19.05
C VAL A 162 15.97 -25.48 20.45
N ALA A 163 14.72 -25.41 20.74
CA ALA A 163 14.14 -25.84 21.99
C ALA A 163 13.39 -27.15 21.75
N ILE A 164 14.06 -28.28 21.97
CA ILE A 164 13.39 -29.47 22.44
C ILE A 164 12.90 -29.13 23.86
N ASP A 165 12.13 -28.10 23.96
CA ASP A 165 11.44 -27.74 25.18
C ASP A 165 9.98 -28.04 24.97
N SER A 166 9.64 -29.04 25.52
CA SER A 166 8.51 -29.63 26.19
C SER A 166 7.09 -29.26 25.78
N ASP A 167 6.75 -28.17 25.14
CA ASP A 167 5.34 -27.83 24.95
C ASP A 167 4.73 -28.21 23.60
N THR A 168 5.52 -28.37 22.55
CA THR A 168 4.99 -28.90 21.28
C THR A 168 5.58 -30.22 20.86
N GLY A 169 6.82 -30.55 21.23
CA GLY A 169 7.48 -31.84 20.93
C GLY A 169 7.56 -32.18 19.42
N VAL A 170 7.32 -31.21 18.56
CA VAL A 170 7.21 -31.39 17.10
C VAL A 170 8.57 -31.10 16.48
N SER A 171 9.19 -32.12 15.84
CA SER A 171 10.40 -31.91 15.04
C SER A 171 10.10 -31.12 13.76
N GLU A 172 11.13 -30.51 13.12
CA GLU A 172 10.97 -29.87 11.84
C GLU A 172 10.31 -30.80 10.78
N GLU A 173 10.68 -32.07 10.77
CA GLU A 173 10.12 -33.08 9.89
C GLU A 173 8.63 -33.28 10.15
N GLN A 174 8.21 -33.36 11.41
CA GLN A 174 6.81 -33.46 11.81
C GLN A 174 6.03 -32.16 11.53
N PHE A 175 6.70 -31.01 11.63
CA PHE A 175 6.08 -29.72 11.27
C PHE A 175 5.68 -29.67 9.78
N TRP A 176 6.50 -30.23 8.90
CA TRP A 176 6.21 -30.28 7.47
C TRP A 176 5.36 -31.48 7.05
N ASP A 177 5.14 -32.45 7.94
CA ASP A 177 4.29 -33.60 7.66
C ASP A 177 2.83 -33.16 7.45
N GLY A 178 2.27 -33.54 6.31
CA GLY A 178 0.91 -33.10 5.91
C GLY A 178 0.84 -31.81 5.09
N PHE A 179 1.94 -31.08 4.91
CA PHE A 179 2.00 -29.99 3.94
C PHE A 179 2.37 -30.51 2.55
N GLU A 180 1.39 -31.02 1.82
CA GLU A 180 1.58 -31.50 0.44
C GLU A 180 1.80 -30.38 -0.60
N TYR A 181 2.03 -29.16 -0.17
CA TYR A 181 1.78 -27.96 -0.99
C TYR A 181 2.92 -27.47 -1.85
N ASN A 182 3.91 -28.11 -2.14
CA ASN A 182 4.72 -27.89 -3.35
C ASN A 182 6.02 -28.69 -3.33
N ASN A 183 6.41 -29.11 -4.51
CA ASN A 183 7.70 -29.74 -4.78
C ASN A 183 8.90 -28.77 -4.70
N ARG A 184 8.74 -27.62 -4.03
CA ARG A 184 9.80 -26.62 -3.99
C ARG A 184 10.87 -26.95 -2.93
N GLY A 185 10.48 -27.67 -1.86
CA GLY A 185 11.37 -27.97 -0.74
C GLY A 185 12.02 -26.71 -0.19
N SER A 186 13.25 -26.77 0.24
CA SER A 186 14.06 -25.64 0.74
C SER A 186 14.66 -24.76 -0.36
N GLY A 187 14.17 -24.87 -1.60
CA GLY A 187 14.67 -24.11 -2.75
C GLY A 187 14.53 -22.61 -2.57
N TRP A 188 15.64 -21.89 -2.62
CA TRP A 188 15.73 -20.43 -2.59
C TRP A 188 15.33 -19.78 -3.93
N ALA A 189 15.42 -18.45 -4.00
CA ALA A 189 15.15 -17.69 -5.21
C ALA A 189 15.90 -18.25 -6.43
N GLY A 190 15.18 -18.54 -7.51
CA GLY A 190 15.72 -19.15 -8.72
C GLY A 190 15.72 -20.68 -8.75
N SER A 191 15.33 -21.38 -7.68
CA SER A 191 15.24 -22.86 -7.63
C SER A 191 14.32 -23.45 -8.69
N THR A 192 13.34 -22.69 -9.18
CA THR A 192 12.41 -23.08 -10.27
C THR A 192 12.91 -22.69 -11.67
N GLY A 193 14.11 -22.12 -11.77
CA GLY A 193 14.72 -21.64 -13.02
C GLY A 193 14.27 -20.21 -13.38
N THR A 194 15.17 -19.52 -14.07
CA THR A 194 14.95 -18.13 -14.54
C THR A 194 14.71 -18.04 -16.04
N LYS A 195 14.75 -19.18 -16.75
CA LYS A 195 14.51 -19.25 -18.20
C LYS A 195 13.24 -20.02 -18.48
N ALA A 196 12.43 -19.50 -19.39
CA ALA A 196 11.33 -20.27 -19.98
C ALA A 196 11.92 -21.53 -20.67
N LYS A 197 11.30 -22.66 -20.42
CA LYS A 197 11.61 -23.92 -21.14
C LYS A 197 10.99 -23.85 -22.53
#